data_eb4da6e57ffc8c449eb6e988f8db97ad
#
_entry.id   eb4da6e57ffc8c449eb6e988f8db97ad
#
_cell.length_a   1.000
_cell.length_b   1.000
_cell.length_c   1.000
_cell.angle_alpha   90.00
_cell.angle_beta   90.00
_cell.angle_gamma   90.00
#
_symmetry.space_group_name_H-M   'P 1'
#
loop_
_entity.id
_entity.type
_entity.pdbx_description
1 polymer ?
#
loop_
_entity_poly.entity_id
_entity_poly.type
_entity_poly.pdbx_seq_one_letter_code
_entity_poly.pdbx_strand_id
1 'polypeptide(L)'
;MLRQSDFSLFFVIDPPALLLDSVILVSTARYHLPDVELVAYCPDAKREFVPAFLKELYSSLNVDLRFLPPASFSPHYKQGNKILAACQSRKPAQSIFLDTDIAIGRNFDLNDMAKPGHVGVVPEGIFTWGKPQSLWSRVYAMFDMDVPDERVTLSRSNLQSIPYFNAGVVSFPSNSSFAEMWMETANAIDGNDEIRHRRPWLDQIALPLAITRSGKSAHVMEPGFNLSLSRNLDKPHLAARDVLKMNATDGRVIHYHDPVYIEGTRYAADIDKAISTFTKYPGAAALTQQTRDRRAEAARVWRVFESLKKKKRTEEEDVLFREARQRKSEIKASRINTVAGLSRYPATILPSG
;
A
#
# COMPACT_ATOMS: atom_id res chain seq x y z
N MET A 1 -4.94 -6.03 28.08
CA MET A 1 -3.93 -5.67 27.07
C MET A 1 -3.64 -6.94 26.28
N LEU A 2 -3.72 -6.87 24.97
CA LEU A 2 -3.44 -8.01 24.07
C LEU A 2 -1.94 -8.22 23.96
N ARG A 3 -1.49 -9.49 23.77
CA ARG A 3 -0.09 -9.83 23.46
C ARG A 3 0.14 -9.71 21.97
N GLN A 4 1.39 -9.64 21.50
CA GLN A 4 1.69 -9.61 20.06
C GLN A 4 1.05 -10.78 19.30
N SER A 5 1.02 -11.98 19.91
CA SER A 5 0.38 -13.17 19.32
C SER A 5 -1.15 -13.07 19.16
N ASP A 6 -1.79 -12.08 19.77
CA ASP A 6 -3.22 -11.83 19.64
C ASP A 6 -3.53 -10.92 18.43
N PHE A 7 -2.49 -10.52 17.67
CA PHE A 7 -2.59 -9.70 16.44
C PHE A 7 -2.15 -10.48 15.22
N SER A 8 -2.85 -10.23 14.09
CA SER A 8 -2.48 -10.69 12.76
C SER A 8 -2.20 -9.47 11.87
N LEU A 9 -0.96 -9.32 11.40
CA LEU A 9 -0.61 -8.38 10.34
C LEU A 9 -0.81 -9.08 8.99
N PHE A 10 -1.60 -8.49 8.12
CA PHE A 10 -1.84 -9.07 6.80
C PHE A 10 -1.72 -8.05 5.68
N PHE A 11 -1.32 -8.53 4.51
CA PHE A 11 -1.05 -7.71 3.33
C PHE A 11 -1.33 -8.49 2.05
N VAL A 12 -1.28 -7.81 0.88
CA VAL A 12 -1.57 -8.43 -0.42
C VAL A 12 -0.38 -8.31 -1.36
N ILE A 13 0.16 -9.42 -1.81
CA ILE A 13 1.09 -9.45 -2.95
C ILE A 13 0.33 -9.61 -4.26
N ASP A 14 0.86 -9.05 -5.34
CA ASP A 14 0.24 -9.10 -6.67
C ASP A 14 1.30 -9.34 -7.75
N PRO A 15 1.83 -10.60 -7.86
CA PRO A 15 2.87 -10.92 -8.82
C PRO A 15 2.54 -10.41 -10.25
N PRO A 16 3.54 -9.90 -10.99
CA PRO A 16 4.94 -9.71 -10.66
C PRO A 16 5.25 -8.41 -9.89
N ALA A 17 4.25 -7.68 -9.42
CA ALA A 17 4.40 -6.48 -8.61
C ALA A 17 4.44 -6.82 -7.11
N LEU A 18 4.92 -5.87 -6.31
CA LEU A 18 4.91 -5.91 -4.84
C LEU A 18 5.72 -7.05 -4.18
N LEU A 19 6.51 -7.81 -4.96
CA LEU A 19 7.26 -8.96 -4.43
C LEU A 19 8.43 -8.50 -3.54
N LEU A 20 9.23 -7.51 -3.98
CA LEU A 20 10.33 -6.98 -3.17
C LEU A 20 9.83 -6.03 -2.08
N ASP A 21 8.72 -5.34 -2.30
CA ASP A 21 8.05 -4.56 -1.27
C ASP A 21 7.62 -5.47 -0.12
N SER A 22 7.07 -6.65 -0.41
CA SER A 22 6.71 -7.62 0.62
C SER A 22 7.92 -8.17 1.39
N VAL A 23 9.12 -8.28 0.75
CA VAL A 23 10.36 -8.64 1.45
C VAL A 23 10.71 -7.58 2.50
N ILE A 24 10.62 -6.29 2.14
CA ILE A 24 10.85 -5.19 3.07
C ILE A 24 9.86 -5.25 4.23
N LEU A 25 8.56 -5.42 3.93
CA LEU A 25 7.51 -5.48 4.94
C LEU A 25 7.73 -6.64 5.92
N VAL A 26 7.89 -7.87 5.43
CA VAL A 26 8.01 -9.04 6.32
C VAL A 26 9.31 -9.04 7.12
N SER A 27 10.43 -8.57 6.53
CA SER A 27 11.70 -8.45 7.24
C SER A 27 11.60 -7.45 8.38
N THR A 28 11.06 -6.26 8.13
CA THR A 28 10.91 -5.23 9.16
C THR A 28 9.86 -5.62 10.20
N ALA A 29 8.77 -6.26 9.80
CA ALA A 29 7.75 -6.73 10.73
C ALA A 29 8.32 -7.82 11.66
N ARG A 30 9.01 -8.83 11.12
CA ARG A 30 9.59 -9.90 11.94
C ARG A 30 10.73 -9.42 12.85
N TYR A 31 11.49 -8.40 12.39
CA TYR A 31 12.57 -7.82 13.17
C TYR A 31 12.05 -7.03 14.39
N HIS A 32 10.99 -6.26 14.24
CA HIS A 32 10.46 -5.39 15.29
C HIS A 32 9.31 -5.99 16.09
N LEU A 33 8.56 -6.93 15.50
CA LEU A 33 7.36 -7.56 16.09
C LEU A 33 7.47 -9.09 15.93
N PRO A 34 8.39 -9.73 16.67
CA PRO A 34 8.77 -11.14 16.44
C PRO A 34 7.65 -12.14 16.60
N ASP A 35 6.68 -11.89 17.48
CA ASP A 35 5.63 -12.84 17.85
C ASP A 35 4.28 -12.61 17.14
N VAL A 36 4.19 -11.59 16.25
CA VAL A 36 2.96 -11.30 15.53
C VAL A 36 2.71 -12.35 14.43
N GLU A 37 1.44 -12.72 14.22
CA GLU A 37 1.08 -13.51 13.03
C GLU A 37 1.24 -12.66 11.77
N LEU A 38 1.94 -13.21 10.76
CA LEU A 38 2.10 -12.58 9.44
C LEU A 38 1.35 -13.39 8.39
N VAL A 39 0.44 -12.76 7.65
CA VAL A 39 -0.33 -13.41 6.59
C VAL A 39 -0.19 -12.64 5.27
N ALA A 40 0.36 -13.29 4.27
CA ALA A 40 0.45 -12.77 2.90
C ALA A 40 -0.71 -13.33 2.07
N TYR A 41 -1.49 -12.47 1.44
CA TYR A 41 -2.52 -12.89 0.49
C TYR A 41 -2.05 -12.66 -0.94
N CYS A 42 -2.36 -13.62 -1.82
CA CYS A 42 -2.11 -13.53 -3.26
C CYS A 42 -3.40 -13.88 -4.01
N PRO A 43 -3.82 -13.14 -5.05
CA PRO A 43 -4.91 -13.60 -5.92
C PRO A 43 -4.64 -15.01 -6.44
N ASP A 44 -5.60 -15.91 -6.33
CA ASP A 44 -5.41 -17.32 -6.71
C ASP A 44 -4.99 -17.49 -8.18
N ALA A 45 -5.53 -16.66 -9.07
CA ALA A 45 -5.12 -16.61 -10.48
C ALA A 45 -3.62 -16.28 -10.68
N LYS A 46 -2.90 -15.87 -9.62
CA LYS A 46 -1.46 -15.55 -9.65
C LYS A 46 -0.61 -16.51 -8.81
N ARG A 47 -1.18 -17.57 -8.29
CA ARG A 47 -0.53 -18.58 -7.43
C ARG A 47 0.78 -19.10 -8.04
N GLU A 48 0.76 -19.44 -9.32
CA GLU A 48 1.91 -20.02 -10.04
C GLU A 48 3.06 -19.00 -10.23
N PHE A 49 2.74 -17.72 -10.09
CA PHE A 49 3.69 -16.64 -10.29
C PHE A 49 4.35 -16.15 -9.00
N VAL A 50 4.09 -16.78 -7.86
CA VAL A 50 4.82 -16.52 -6.62
C VAL A 50 6.19 -17.23 -6.71
N PRO A 51 7.32 -16.48 -6.76
CA PRO A 51 8.63 -17.05 -7.01
C PRO A 51 9.14 -17.87 -5.82
N ALA A 52 10.05 -18.82 -6.11
CA ALA A 52 10.61 -19.71 -5.08
C ALA A 52 11.30 -18.94 -3.95
N PHE A 53 12.10 -17.93 -4.28
CA PHE A 53 12.80 -17.13 -3.28
C PHE A 53 11.86 -16.50 -2.24
N LEU A 54 10.64 -16.10 -2.65
CA LEU A 54 9.68 -15.49 -1.75
C LEU A 54 9.01 -16.55 -0.86
N LYS A 55 8.70 -17.72 -1.41
CA LYS A 55 8.16 -18.85 -0.63
C LYS A 55 9.18 -19.31 0.43
N GLU A 56 10.46 -19.38 0.09
CA GLU A 56 11.55 -19.72 1.00
C GLU A 56 11.67 -18.68 2.13
N LEU A 57 11.69 -17.39 1.81
CA LEU A 57 11.72 -16.32 2.81
C LEU A 57 10.47 -16.38 3.71
N TYR A 58 9.29 -16.55 3.14
CA TYR A 58 8.06 -16.62 3.93
C TYR A 58 8.08 -17.82 4.89
N SER A 59 8.55 -18.96 4.43
CA SER A 59 8.73 -20.13 5.29
C SER A 59 9.72 -19.86 6.43
N SER A 60 10.87 -19.23 6.14
CA SER A 60 11.89 -18.92 7.18
C SER A 60 11.42 -17.88 8.20
N LEU A 61 10.50 -17.00 7.82
CA LEU A 61 9.96 -15.94 8.68
C LEU A 61 8.57 -16.28 9.26
N ASN A 62 8.08 -17.51 9.11
CA ASN A 62 6.73 -17.92 9.53
C ASN A 62 5.64 -16.99 9.01
N VAL A 63 5.68 -16.68 7.70
CA VAL A 63 4.63 -15.93 6.99
C VAL A 63 3.68 -16.93 6.34
N ASP A 64 2.41 -16.89 6.69
CA ASP A 64 1.38 -17.75 6.11
C ASP A 64 0.93 -17.18 4.76
N LEU A 65 1.22 -17.91 3.67
CA LEU A 65 0.83 -17.52 2.31
C LEU A 65 -0.51 -18.13 1.95
N ARG A 66 -1.53 -17.30 1.82
CA ARG A 66 -2.91 -17.67 1.47
C ARG A 66 -3.31 -17.13 0.10
N PHE A 67 -4.30 -17.79 -0.52
CA PHE A 67 -4.77 -17.41 -1.85
C PHE A 67 -6.20 -16.89 -1.80
N LEU A 68 -6.43 -15.75 -2.47
CA LEU A 68 -7.73 -15.09 -2.52
C LEU A 68 -8.55 -15.61 -3.70
N PRO A 69 -9.85 -15.86 -3.50
CA PRO A 69 -10.77 -16.12 -4.61
C PRO A 69 -10.83 -14.91 -5.56
N PRO A 70 -11.45 -15.04 -6.74
CA PRO A 70 -11.67 -13.90 -7.62
C PRO A 70 -12.42 -12.76 -6.90
N ALA A 71 -11.95 -11.53 -7.09
CA ALA A 71 -12.60 -10.34 -6.54
C ALA A 71 -13.94 -10.06 -7.24
N SER A 72 -14.92 -9.54 -6.48
CA SER A 72 -16.27 -9.22 -6.96
C SER A 72 -16.37 -7.93 -7.80
N PHE A 73 -15.27 -7.16 -7.94
CA PHE A 73 -15.28 -5.89 -8.67
C PHE A 73 -15.25 -6.10 -10.19
N SER A 74 -16.18 -5.48 -10.91
CA SER A 74 -16.24 -5.49 -12.37
C SER A 74 -16.34 -4.05 -12.92
N PRO A 75 -15.40 -3.61 -13.79
CA PRO A 75 -14.15 -4.26 -14.15
C PRO A 75 -13.22 -4.44 -12.95
N HIS A 76 -12.21 -5.30 -13.08
CA HIS A 76 -11.28 -5.61 -11.98
C HIS A 76 -10.71 -4.33 -11.30
N TYR A 77 -10.77 -4.29 -9.97
CA TYR A 77 -10.24 -3.24 -9.11
C TYR A 77 -9.14 -3.80 -8.22
N LYS A 78 -7.89 -3.46 -8.55
CA LYS A 78 -6.72 -4.06 -7.92
C LYS A 78 -6.66 -3.81 -6.40
N GLN A 79 -6.97 -2.59 -5.97
CA GLN A 79 -7.01 -2.23 -4.55
C GLN A 79 -8.14 -2.95 -3.79
N GLY A 80 -9.15 -3.46 -4.49
CA GLY A 80 -10.19 -4.30 -3.91
C GLY A 80 -9.69 -5.60 -3.30
N ASN A 81 -8.51 -6.09 -3.71
CA ASN A 81 -7.91 -7.29 -3.13
C ASN A 81 -7.58 -7.12 -1.63
N LYS A 82 -7.29 -5.89 -1.16
CA LYS A 82 -7.09 -5.62 0.28
C LYS A 82 -8.38 -5.82 1.07
N ILE A 83 -9.52 -5.37 0.51
CA ILE A 83 -10.84 -5.53 1.15
C ILE A 83 -11.20 -7.02 1.17
N LEU A 84 -10.96 -7.74 0.07
CA LEU A 84 -11.19 -9.18 -0.02
C LEU A 84 -10.31 -9.95 0.99
N ALA A 85 -9.06 -9.54 1.17
CA ALA A 85 -8.17 -10.09 2.19
C ALA A 85 -8.66 -9.77 3.62
N ALA A 86 -9.23 -8.59 3.84
CA ALA A 86 -9.82 -8.23 5.12
C ALA A 86 -10.98 -9.17 5.50
N CYS A 87 -11.79 -9.61 4.53
CA CYS A 87 -12.90 -10.55 4.75
C CYS A 87 -12.44 -12.00 5.04
N GLN A 88 -11.15 -12.32 4.89
CA GLN A 88 -10.69 -13.68 5.19
C GLN A 88 -10.54 -13.89 6.70
N SER A 89 -10.86 -15.10 7.18
CA SER A 89 -10.75 -15.44 8.59
C SER A 89 -9.29 -15.52 9.07
N ARG A 90 -9.03 -15.02 10.26
CA ARG A 90 -7.75 -15.09 10.98
C ARG A 90 -8.00 -15.48 12.43
N LYS A 91 -7.05 -16.23 13.03
CA LYS A 91 -7.21 -16.74 14.41
C LYS A 91 -7.02 -15.67 15.49
N PRO A 92 -6.02 -14.75 15.37
CA PRO A 92 -5.82 -13.70 16.37
C PRO A 92 -7.03 -12.80 16.53
N ALA A 93 -7.21 -12.23 17.72
CA ALA A 93 -8.35 -11.40 18.07
C ALA A 93 -8.43 -10.08 17.26
N GLN A 94 -7.28 -9.57 16.85
CA GLN A 94 -7.16 -8.29 16.15
C GLN A 94 -6.42 -8.49 14.82
N SER A 95 -6.99 -7.94 13.76
CA SER A 95 -6.43 -7.92 12.40
C SER A 95 -5.95 -6.52 12.06
N ILE A 96 -4.75 -6.42 11.48
CA ILE A 96 -4.17 -5.16 11.01
C ILE A 96 -3.77 -5.35 9.54
N PHE A 97 -4.48 -4.69 8.64
CA PHE A 97 -4.08 -4.58 7.24
C PHE A 97 -2.94 -3.59 7.10
N LEU A 98 -1.94 -3.96 6.30
CA LEU A 98 -0.85 -3.09 5.88
C LEU A 98 -0.74 -3.12 4.35
N ASP A 99 -0.64 -1.96 3.70
CA ASP A 99 -0.23 -1.91 2.29
C ASP A 99 1.19 -2.50 2.16
N THR A 100 1.46 -3.17 1.05
CA THR A 100 2.70 -3.96 0.90
C THR A 100 3.95 -3.08 0.78
N ASP A 101 3.78 -1.81 0.41
CA ASP A 101 4.82 -0.78 0.39
C ASP A 101 4.98 -0.05 1.75
N ILE A 102 4.84 -0.83 2.82
CA ILE A 102 5.04 -0.41 4.21
C ILE A 102 6.28 -1.11 4.79
N ALA A 103 6.97 -0.41 5.69
CA ALA A 103 7.99 -0.97 6.56
C ALA A 103 7.65 -0.66 8.03
N ILE A 104 7.93 -1.58 8.95
CA ILE A 104 7.87 -1.30 10.38
C ILE A 104 9.16 -0.57 10.77
N GLY A 105 9.03 0.67 11.22
CA GLY A 105 10.16 1.57 11.47
C GLY A 105 10.86 1.35 12.80
N ARG A 106 10.18 0.77 13.77
CA ARG A 106 10.70 0.43 15.12
C ARG A 106 9.72 -0.46 15.89
N ASN A 107 10.16 -0.99 17.02
CA ASN A 107 9.25 -1.67 17.94
C ASN A 107 8.26 -0.69 18.59
N PHE A 108 7.01 -1.13 18.77
CA PHE A 108 5.93 -0.40 19.44
C PHE A 108 4.88 -1.36 19.99
N ASP A 109 4.01 -0.88 20.87
CA ASP A 109 2.89 -1.68 21.37
C ASP A 109 1.75 -1.69 20.32
N LEU A 110 1.40 -2.88 19.83
CA LEU A 110 0.28 -3.06 18.87
C LEU A 110 -1.08 -2.66 19.47
N ASN A 111 -1.19 -2.59 20.80
CA ASN A 111 -2.40 -2.09 21.47
C ASN A 111 -2.67 -0.60 21.15
N ASP A 112 -1.66 0.17 20.76
CA ASP A 112 -1.84 1.56 20.31
C ASP A 112 -2.67 1.63 19.02
N MET A 113 -2.71 0.55 18.23
CA MET A 113 -3.49 0.46 16.99
C MET A 113 -4.90 -0.15 17.21
N ALA A 114 -5.17 -0.69 18.39
CA ALA A 114 -6.39 -1.43 18.69
C ALA A 114 -7.14 -0.82 19.86
N LYS A 115 -8.44 -0.55 19.66
CA LYS A 115 -9.34 -0.11 20.72
C LYS A 115 -10.63 -0.93 20.63
N PRO A 116 -11.12 -1.52 21.74
CA PRO A 116 -12.35 -2.31 21.72
C PRO A 116 -13.51 -1.54 21.08
N GLY A 117 -14.24 -2.19 20.18
CA GLY A 117 -15.38 -1.57 19.48
C GLY A 117 -15.02 -0.56 18.38
N HIS A 118 -13.74 -0.38 18.06
CA HIS A 118 -13.27 0.61 17.08
C HIS A 118 -12.51 -0.04 15.93
N VAL A 119 -12.42 0.72 14.84
CA VAL A 119 -11.51 0.45 13.72
C VAL A 119 -10.39 1.49 13.77
N GLY A 120 -9.14 1.04 13.89
CA GLY A 120 -7.96 1.89 13.91
C GLY A 120 -7.60 2.36 12.49
N VAL A 121 -7.52 3.67 12.29
CA VAL A 121 -7.26 4.30 11.00
C VAL A 121 -6.41 5.56 11.17
N VAL A 122 -5.70 5.95 10.11
CA VAL A 122 -4.94 7.21 10.07
C VAL A 122 -5.55 8.14 9.04
N PRO A 123 -5.73 9.44 9.33
CA PRO A 123 -6.22 10.42 8.36
C PRO A 123 -5.36 10.42 7.10
N GLU A 124 -6.00 10.59 5.93
CA GLU A 124 -5.28 10.73 4.66
C GLU A 124 -4.30 11.94 4.70
N GLY A 125 -3.28 11.91 3.86
CA GLY A 125 -2.29 12.98 3.80
C GLY A 125 -2.81 14.28 3.22
N ILE A 126 -3.59 14.18 2.15
CA ILE A 126 -4.15 15.28 1.38
C ILE A 126 -5.54 14.90 0.85
N PHE A 127 -6.25 15.85 0.29
CA PHE A 127 -7.48 15.53 -0.48
C PHE A 127 -7.11 14.82 -1.79
N THR A 128 -7.21 13.50 -1.82
CA THR A 128 -7.06 12.70 -3.04
C THR A 128 -8.37 12.57 -3.80
N TRP A 129 -9.51 12.60 -3.08
CA TRP A 129 -10.86 12.55 -3.60
C TRP A 129 -11.81 13.45 -2.78
N GLY A 130 -12.96 13.82 -3.34
CA GLY A 130 -14.03 14.47 -2.59
C GLY A 130 -13.80 15.94 -2.23
N LYS A 131 -12.91 16.66 -2.96
CA LYS A 131 -12.74 18.11 -2.74
C LYS A 131 -14.07 18.89 -2.76
N PRO A 132 -14.97 18.69 -3.71
CA PRO A 132 -16.33 19.20 -3.57
C PRO A 132 -17.07 18.40 -2.49
N GLN A 133 -17.48 19.06 -1.42
CA GLN A 133 -18.21 18.42 -0.32
C GLN A 133 -19.50 17.74 -0.80
N SER A 134 -20.08 18.20 -1.91
CA SER A 134 -21.22 17.59 -2.57
C SER A 134 -21.00 16.13 -3.02
N LEU A 135 -19.76 15.71 -3.27
CA LEU A 135 -19.45 14.32 -3.58
C LEU A 135 -19.67 13.43 -2.35
N TRP A 136 -19.23 13.89 -1.19
CA TRP A 136 -19.44 13.16 0.06
C TRP A 136 -20.91 13.09 0.43
N SER A 137 -21.67 14.18 0.30
CA SER A 137 -23.11 14.18 0.54
C SER A 137 -23.82 13.13 -0.30
N ARG A 138 -23.44 12.95 -1.56
CA ARG A 138 -23.99 11.90 -2.41
C ARG A 138 -23.65 10.51 -1.95
N VAL A 139 -22.38 10.28 -1.55
CA VAL A 139 -21.94 8.96 -1.07
C VAL A 139 -22.64 8.59 0.23
N TYR A 140 -22.76 9.52 1.18
CA TYR A 140 -23.48 9.27 2.44
C TYR A 140 -24.99 9.03 2.21
N ALA A 141 -25.62 9.83 1.33
CA ALA A 141 -27.02 9.66 0.95
C ALA A 141 -27.36 8.28 0.33
N MET A 142 -26.38 7.62 -0.34
CA MET A 142 -26.60 6.25 -0.84
C MET A 142 -26.94 5.23 0.24
N PHE A 143 -26.63 5.53 1.49
CA PHE A 143 -26.79 4.65 2.63
C PHE A 143 -27.73 5.25 3.69
N ASP A 144 -28.56 6.21 3.30
CA ASP A 144 -29.47 6.94 4.19
C ASP A 144 -28.76 7.53 5.42
N MET A 145 -27.53 8.04 5.20
CA MET A 145 -26.68 8.62 6.24
C MET A 145 -26.42 10.11 5.99
N ASP A 146 -26.39 10.89 7.07
CA ASP A 146 -25.92 12.27 7.03
C ASP A 146 -24.39 12.31 7.01
N VAL A 147 -23.84 13.35 6.34
CA VAL A 147 -22.41 13.64 6.42
C VAL A 147 -22.07 14.04 7.85
N PRO A 148 -21.12 13.36 8.53
CA PRO A 148 -20.82 13.66 9.92
C PRO A 148 -20.26 15.07 10.11
N ASP A 149 -20.61 15.68 11.24
CA ASP A 149 -20.04 16.97 11.66
C ASP A 149 -18.60 16.86 12.17
N GLU A 150 -18.22 15.66 12.59
CA GLU A 150 -16.86 15.36 13.01
C GLU A 150 -15.83 15.72 11.93
N ARG A 151 -14.68 16.23 12.36
CA ARG A 151 -13.56 16.58 11.45
C ARG A 151 -12.28 15.90 11.88
N VAL A 152 -11.49 15.53 10.87
CA VAL A 152 -10.13 15.02 11.03
C VAL A 152 -9.14 15.96 10.36
N THR A 153 -7.95 16.06 10.93
CA THR A 153 -6.85 16.83 10.34
C THR A 153 -6.06 15.94 9.40
N LEU A 154 -6.01 16.28 8.11
CA LEU A 154 -5.23 15.56 7.11
C LEU A 154 -3.73 15.63 7.45
N SER A 155 -3.06 14.47 7.48
CA SER A 155 -1.74 14.30 8.10
C SER A 155 -0.59 15.06 7.42
N ARG A 156 -0.71 15.44 6.14
CA ARG A 156 0.32 16.18 5.39
C ARG A 156 -0.05 17.63 5.12
N SER A 157 -1.30 17.90 4.77
CA SER A 157 -1.77 19.24 4.43
C SER A 157 -2.20 20.05 5.62
N ASN A 158 -2.45 19.44 6.78
CA ASN A 158 -3.04 20.02 7.98
C ASN A 158 -4.43 20.67 7.75
N LEU A 159 -5.09 20.31 6.66
CA LEU A 159 -6.45 20.79 6.36
C LEU A 159 -7.48 19.95 7.12
N GLN A 160 -8.58 20.59 7.52
CA GLN A 160 -9.72 19.90 8.10
C GLN A 160 -10.54 19.21 7.01
N SER A 161 -10.93 17.97 7.27
CA SER A 161 -11.77 17.15 6.40
C SER A 161 -12.85 16.47 7.22
N ILE A 162 -13.94 16.09 6.59
CA ILE A 162 -14.78 15.02 7.14
C ILE A 162 -13.92 13.77 7.34
N PRO A 163 -14.34 12.76 8.12
CA PRO A 163 -13.60 11.51 8.28
C PRO A 163 -13.17 10.95 6.93
N TYR A 164 -11.87 11.07 6.61
CA TYR A 164 -11.24 10.57 5.39
C TYR A 164 -9.88 9.98 5.73
N PHE A 165 -9.76 8.68 5.56
CA PHE A 165 -8.65 7.89 6.06
C PHE A 165 -7.86 7.24 4.92
N ASN A 166 -6.55 7.11 5.11
CA ASN A 166 -5.73 6.30 4.23
C ASN A 166 -5.98 4.81 4.51
N ALA A 167 -6.28 4.04 3.47
CA ALA A 167 -6.57 2.62 3.60
C ALA A 167 -5.32 1.72 3.54
N GLY A 168 -4.13 2.30 3.73
CA GLY A 168 -2.88 1.54 3.78
C GLY A 168 -2.59 0.92 5.14
N VAL A 169 -3.24 1.42 6.21
CA VAL A 169 -3.18 0.86 7.57
C VAL A 169 -4.58 0.88 8.17
N VAL A 170 -5.13 -0.31 8.41
CA VAL A 170 -6.49 -0.47 8.97
C VAL A 170 -6.47 -1.58 10.02
N SER A 171 -6.77 -1.25 11.28
CA SER A 171 -6.84 -2.20 12.39
C SER A 171 -8.28 -2.44 12.81
N PHE A 172 -8.70 -3.71 12.99
CA PHE A 172 -10.08 -4.06 13.35
C PHE A 172 -10.15 -5.41 14.06
N PRO A 173 -11.18 -5.64 14.91
CA PRO A 173 -11.41 -6.95 15.53
C PRO A 173 -11.68 -8.02 14.45
N SER A 174 -10.92 -9.13 14.49
CA SER A 174 -10.96 -10.18 13.45
C SER A 174 -12.32 -10.85 13.27
N ASN A 175 -13.13 -10.87 14.31
CA ASN A 175 -14.47 -11.49 14.34
C ASN A 175 -15.61 -10.48 14.17
N SER A 176 -15.32 -9.27 13.72
CA SER A 176 -16.35 -8.24 13.50
C SER A 176 -16.88 -8.27 12.07
N SER A 177 -18.09 -7.75 11.85
CA SER A 177 -18.69 -7.57 10.51
C SER A 177 -18.10 -6.41 9.71
N PHE A 178 -17.04 -5.76 10.22
CA PHE A 178 -16.48 -4.58 9.57
C PHE A 178 -15.95 -4.86 8.15
N ALA A 179 -15.23 -5.97 7.97
CA ALA A 179 -14.62 -6.28 6.68
C ALA A 179 -15.66 -6.55 5.59
N GLU A 180 -16.71 -7.30 5.92
CA GLU A 180 -17.86 -7.58 5.05
C GLU A 180 -18.60 -6.27 4.72
N MET A 181 -18.80 -5.40 5.71
CA MET A 181 -19.41 -4.10 5.52
C MET A 181 -18.56 -3.19 4.63
N TRP A 182 -17.23 -3.28 4.75
CA TRP A 182 -16.30 -2.53 3.87
C TRP A 182 -16.43 -3.02 2.43
N MET A 183 -16.50 -4.33 2.20
CA MET A 183 -16.70 -4.91 0.87
C MET A 183 -18.05 -4.51 0.28
N GLU A 184 -19.12 -4.63 1.04
CA GLU A 184 -20.47 -4.25 0.62
C GLU A 184 -20.54 -2.76 0.25
N THR A 185 -20.02 -1.89 1.12
CA THR A 185 -19.98 -0.45 0.89
C THR A 185 -19.19 -0.09 -0.36
N ALA A 186 -18.00 -0.70 -0.55
CA ALA A 186 -17.18 -0.46 -1.73
C ALA A 186 -17.88 -0.92 -3.01
N ASN A 187 -18.51 -2.09 -3.02
CA ASN A 187 -19.25 -2.59 -4.18
C ASN A 187 -20.44 -1.68 -4.53
N ALA A 188 -21.19 -1.22 -3.54
CA ALA A 188 -22.34 -0.31 -3.75
C ALA A 188 -21.88 1.02 -4.38
N ILE A 189 -20.82 1.63 -3.83
CA ILE A 189 -20.24 2.87 -4.38
C ILE A 189 -19.70 2.64 -5.80
N ASP A 190 -19.04 1.50 -6.05
CA ASP A 190 -18.47 1.20 -7.36
C ASP A 190 -19.53 0.98 -8.43
N GLY A 191 -20.67 0.43 -8.06
CA GLY A 191 -21.84 0.23 -8.93
C GLY A 191 -22.60 1.52 -9.28
N ASN A 192 -22.28 2.64 -8.62
CA ASN A 192 -22.99 3.91 -8.85
C ASN A 192 -22.17 4.85 -9.74
N ASP A 193 -22.61 5.04 -10.98
CA ASP A 193 -21.92 5.89 -11.98
C ASP A 193 -21.99 7.40 -11.69
N GLU A 194 -22.88 7.82 -10.79
CA GLU A 194 -22.93 9.21 -10.33
C GLU A 194 -21.75 9.57 -9.43
N ILE A 195 -21.12 8.59 -8.78
CA ILE A 195 -19.92 8.78 -7.97
C ILE A 195 -18.68 8.76 -8.87
N ARG A 196 -18.43 9.91 -9.50
CA ARG A 196 -17.33 10.06 -10.45
C ARG A 196 -15.96 9.99 -9.79
N HIS A 197 -14.96 9.54 -10.54
CA HIS A 197 -13.56 9.45 -10.13
C HIS A 197 -13.35 8.65 -8.83
N ARG A 198 -14.24 7.73 -8.51
CA ARG A 198 -14.15 6.89 -7.31
C ARG A 198 -12.92 5.97 -7.32
N ARG A 199 -12.56 5.44 -8.49
CA ARG A 199 -11.30 4.71 -8.64
C ARG A 199 -10.15 5.68 -8.95
N PRO A 200 -8.95 5.49 -8.38
CA PRO A 200 -8.49 4.34 -7.59
C PRO A 200 -8.75 4.44 -6.07
N TRP A 201 -9.52 5.41 -5.58
CA TRP A 201 -9.68 5.75 -4.16
C TRP A 201 -10.88 5.07 -3.48
N LEU A 202 -11.50 4.10 -4.15
CA LEU A 202 -12.75 3.46 -3.71
C LEU A 202 -12.63 2.81 -2.32
N ASP A 203 -11.51 2.16 -2.02
CA ASP A 203 -11.21 1.57 -0.72
C ASP A 203 -11.21 2.63 0.40
N GLN A 204 -10.64 3.80 0.15
CA GLN A 204 -10.61 4.92 1.09
C GLN A 204 -11.97 5.64 1.22
N ILE A 205 -12.71 5.77 0.10
CA ILE A 205 -14.03 6.39 0.10
C ILE A 205 -15.01 5.54 0.91
N ALA A 206 -14.97 4.23 0.74
CA ALA A 206 -15.85 3.31 1.44
C ALA A 206 -15.54 3.15 2.93
N LEU A 207 -14.28 3.38 3.33
CA LEU A 207 -13.77 3.08 4.68
C LEU A 207 -14.54 3.80 5.80
N PRO A 208 -14.72 5.14 5.82
CA PRO A 208 -15.44 5.81 6.90
C PRO A 208 -16.90 5.37 7.00
N LEU A 209 -17.57 5.16 5.85
CA LEU A 209 -18.95 4.68 5.84
C LEU A 209 -19.06 3.25 6.39
N ALA A 210 -18.14 2.37 5.97
CA ALA A 210 -18.10 0.99 6.46
C ALA A 210 -17.90 0.91 7.98
N ILE A 211 -17.07 1.77 8.54
CA ILE A 211 -16.86 1.89 10.00
C ILE A 211 -18.21 2.16 10.68
N THR A 212 -18.91 3.21 10.27
CA THR A 212 -20.20 3.59 10.86
C THR A 212 -21.28 2.53 10.62
N ARG A 213 -21.41 2.01 9.39
CA ARG A 213 -22.38 0.98 9.01
C ARG A 213 -22.19 -0.35 9.77
N SER A 214 -20.95 -0.67 10.15
CA SER A 214 -20.65 -1.85 10.97
C SER A 214 -20.91 -1.65 12.48
N GLY A 215 -21.47 -0.51 12.88
CA GLY A 215 -21.71 -0.16 14.29
C GLY A 215 -20.42 0.10 15.07
N LYS A 216 -19.32 0.43 14.38
CA LYS A 216 -18.04 0.76 14.99
C LYS A 216 -17.79 2.27 14.96
N SER A 217 -16.82 2.71 15.77
CA SER A 217 -16.29 4.06 15.72
C SER A 217 -14.86 4.04 15.19
N ALA A 218 -14.40 5.15 14.61
CA ALA A 218 -13.01 5.28 14.22
C ALA A 218 -12.13 5.50 15.47
N HIS A 219 -11.05 4.73 15.59
CA HIS A 219 -9.92 5.08 16.44
C HIS A 219 -8.88 5.80 15.56
N VAL A 220 -8.90 7.13 15.61
CA VAL A 220 -7.98 7.94 14.81
C VAL A 220 -6.59 7.89 15.44
N MET A 221 -5.69 7.15 14.80
CA MET A 221 -4.32 6.98 15.25
C MET A 221 -3.44 8.17 14.85
N GLU A 222 -2.33 8.32 15.57
CA GLU A 222 -1.30 9.32 15.25
C GLU A 222 -0.70 9.11 13.83
N PRO A 223 -0.25 10.18 13.15
CA PRO A 223 0.34 10.08 11.81
C PRO A 223 1.54 9.12 11.70
N GLY A 224 2.24 8.86 12.82
CA GLY A 224 3.34 7.90 12.89
C GLY A 224 2.95 6.44 12.63
N PHE A 225 1.67 6.09 12.68
CA PHE A 225 1.15 4.76 12.31
C PHE A 225 0.86 4.59 10.81
N ASN A 226 1.06 5.63 10.01
CA ASN A 226 1.04 5.54 8.54
C ASN A 226 1.82 6.72 7.95
N LEU A 227 3.10 6.82 8.33
CA LEU A 227 3.96 7.93 7.93
C LEU A 227 4.34 7.82 6.46
N SER A 228 3.76 8.68 5.63
CA SER A 228 4.09 8.76 4.20
C SER A 228 5.47 9.39 3.98
N LEU A 229 6.35 8.68 3.27
CA LEU A 229 7.66 9.19 2.84
C LEU A 229 7.65 9.80 1.43
N SER A 230 6.50 9.86 0.76
CA SER A 230 6.36 10.42 -0.58
C SER A 230 6.81 11.89 -0.61
N ARG A 231 7.71 12.23 -1.53
CA ARG A 231 8.24 13.58 -1.74
C ARG A 231 8.56 13.84 -3.19
N ASN A 232 8.64 15.11 -3.57
CA ASN A 232 8.99 15.50 -4.95
C ASN A 232 10.51 15.53 -5.12
N LEU A 233 11.08 14.49 -5.72
CA LEU A 233 12.52 14.39 -5.98
C LEU A 233 13.01 15.33 -7.09
N ASP A 234 12.13 15.83 -7.94
CA ASP A 234 12.47 16.80 -8.99
C ASP A 234 12.67 18.22 -8.41
N LYS A 235 12.32 18.44 -7.13
CA LYS A 235 12.51 19.70 -6.39
C LYS A 235 13.33 19.47 -5.12
N PRO A 236 14.66 19.41 -5.20
CA PRO A 236 15.52 18.98 -4.09
C PRO A 236 15.32 19.79 -2.80
N HIS A 237 15.11 21.10 -2.89
CA HIS A 237 14.90 21.95 -1.71
C HIS A 237 13.58 21.63 -0.98
N LEU A 238 12.51 21.29 -1.71
CA LEU A 238 11.25 20.84 -1.11
C LEU A 238 11.38 19.42 -0.54
N ALA A 239 12.07 18.53 -1.26
CA ALA A 239 12.34 17.18 -0.80
C ALA A 239 13.14 17.19 0.52
N ALA A 240 14.17 18.03 0.66
CA ALA A 240 14.93 18.18 1.90
C ALA A 240 14.05 18.68 3.07
N ARG A 241 13.19 19.66 2.83
CA ARG A 241 12.23 20.16 3.84
C ARG A 241 11.25 19.06 4.27
N ASP A 242 10.75 18.26 3.30
CA ASP A 242 9.83 17.16 3.60
C ASP A 242 10.53 16.08 4.43
N VAL A 243 11.79 15.73 4.14
CA VAL A 243 12.59 14.80 4.93
C VAL A 243 12.78 15.28 6.37
N LEU A 244 13.01 16.57 6.59
CA LEU A 244 13.11 17.11 7.95
C LEU A 244 11.81 16.92 8.75
N LYS A 245 10.65 17.15 8.12
CA LYS A 245 9.34 16.91 8.74
C LYS A 245 9.11 15.44 9.05
N MET A 246 9.42 14.56 8.09
CA MET A 246 9.30 13.10 8.26
C MET A 246 10.19 12.63 9.41
N ASN A 247 11.44 13.12 9.48
CA ASN A 247 12.38 12.75 10.53
C ASN A 247 11.99 13.30 11.92
N ALA A 248 11.17 14.34 11.98
CA ALA A 248 10.61 14.85 13.25
C ALA A 248 9.41 14.04 13.74
N THR A 249 8.76 13.25 12.87
CA THR A 249 7.62 12.42 13.25
C THR A 249 8.11 11.10 13.85
N ASP A 250 7.43 10.60 14.87
CA ASP A 250 7.70 9.28 15.44
C ASP A 250 7.06 8.17 14.57
N GLY A 251 7.75 7.83 13.48
CA GLY A 251 7.27 6.82 12.51
C GLY A 251 7.42 5.40 13.03
N ARG A 252 6.32 4.77 13.35
CA ARG A 252 6.22 3.36 13.77
C ARG A 252 5.91 2.47 12.58
N VAL A 253 4.99 2.91 11.72
CA VAL A 253 4.60 2.27 10.47
C VAL A 253 4.86 3.24 9.33
N ILE A 254 5.78 2.89 8.45
CA ILE A 254 6.35 3.75 7.41
C ILE A 254 5.77 3.36 6.05
N HIS A 255 4.93 4.18 5.47
CA HIS A 255 4.40 4.00 4.13
C HIS A 255 5.32 4.69 3.12
N TYR A 256 6.27 3.94 2.58
CA TYR A 256 7.32 4.54 1.75
C TYR A 256 6.89 4.78 0.29
N HIS A 257 5.83 4.13 -0.22
CA HIS A 257 5.29 4.21 -1.59
C HIS A 257 6.28 3.80 -2.70
N ASP A 258 7.53 4.20 -2.60
CA ASP A 258 8.63 3.76 -3.45
C ASP A 258 9.90 3.62 -2.59
N PRO A 259 10.65 2.50 -2.70
CA PRO A 259 11.85 2.28 -1.91
C PRO A 259 12.89 3.42 -1.98
N VAL A 260 12.90 4.21 -3.06
CA VAL A 260 13.77 5.38 -3.18
C VAL A 260 13.50 6.44 -2.10
N TYR A 261 12.29 6.49 -1.58
CA TYR A 261 11.92 7.46 -0.54
C TYR A 261 12.43 7.08 0.85
N ILE A 262 12.87 5.85 1.07
CA ILE A 262 13.51 5.43 2.32
C ILE A 262 14.85 6.14 2.49
N GLU A 263 15.57 6.34 1.38
CA GLU A 263 16.92 6.92 1.39
C GLU A 263 16.94 8.35 1.97
N GLY A 264 17.94 8.63 2.79
CA GLY A 264 18.11 9.93 3.42
C GLY A 264 17.15 10.24 4.56
N THR A 265 16.26 9.29 4.94
CA THR A 265 15.44 9.39 6.14
C THR A 265 16.15 8.76 7.33
N ARG A 266 15.78 9.15 8.55
CA ARG A 266 16.30 8.53 9.78
C ARG A 266 15.94 7.05 9.92
N TYR A 267 14.94 6.59 9.17
CA TYR A 267 14.43 5.21 9.23
C TYR A 267 15.24 4.25 8.37
N ALA A 268 16.07 4.76 7.44
CA ALA A 268 16.79 3.94 6.48
C ALA A 268 17.68 2.89 7.17
N ALA A 269 18.43 3.28 8.19
CA ALA A 269 19.37 2.39 8.88
C ALA A 269 18.67 1.21 9.57
N ASP A 270 17.53 1.43 10.23
CA ASP A 270 16.78 0.37 10.91
C ASP A 270 16.09 -0.57 9.90
N ILE A 271 15.54 -0.02 8.81
CA ILE A 271 14.97 -0.80 7.71
C ILE A 271 16.06 -1.67 7.04
N ASP A 272 17.23 -1.08 6.73
CA ASP A 272 18.34 -1.79 6.11
C ASP A 272 18.88 -2.90 7.03
N LYS A 273 18.97 -2.64 8.34
CA LYS A 273 19.36 -3.63 9.34
C LYS A 273 18.37 -4.79 9.38
N ALA A 274 17.07 -4.54 9.37
CA ALA A 274 16.06 -5.59 9.34
C ALA A 274 16.16 -6.44 8.07
N ILE A 275 16.34 -5.82 6.89
CA ILE A 275 16.52 -6.54 5.63
C ILE A 275 17.78 -7.39 5.64
N SER A 276 18.92 -6.85 6.07
CA SER A 276 20.21 -7.56 6.11
C SER A 276 20.24 -8.68 7.12
N THR A 277 19.36 -8.66 8.13
CA THR A 277 19.23 -9.75 9.10
C THR A 277 18.63 -11.02 8.47
N PHE A 278 17.72 -10.89 7.52
CA PHE A 278 16.96 -12.01 6.97
C PHE A 278 17.26 -12.28 5.49
N THR A 279 18.02 -11.42 4.84
CA THR A 279 18.35 -11.56 3.42
C THR A 279 19.84 -11.33 3.17
N LYS A 280 20.34 -11.75 2.01
CA LYS A 280 21.72 -11.46 1.58
C LYS A 280 21.97 -10.00 1.17
N TYR A 281 20.94 -9.17 1.16
CA TYR A 281 21.05 -7.77 0.73
C TYR A 281 21.36 -6.86 1.94
N PRO A 282 22.28 -5.88 1.78
CA PRO A 282 22.62 -4.97 2.87
C PRO A 282 21.52 -3.95 3.21
N GLY A 283 20.45 -3.87 2.39
CA GLY A 283 19.33 -2.97 2.64
C GLY A 283 18.40 -2.80 1.45
N ALA A 284 17.42 -1.90 1.62
CA ALA A 284 16.33 -1.67 0.66
C ALA A 284 16.83 -1.23 -0.72
N ALA A 285 17.85 -0.36 -0.78
CA ALA A 285 18.41 0.12 -2.03
C ALA A 285 18.98 -1.02 -2.88
N ALA A 286 19.83 -1.87 -2.29
CA ALA A 286 20.44 -3.00 -2.98
C ALA A 286 19.40 -4.07 -3.36
N LEU A 287 18.46 -4.37 -2.46
CA LEU A 287 17.36 -5.31 -2.71
C LEU A 287 16.51 -4.89 -3.92
N THR A 288 16.25 -3.59 -4.07
CA THR A 288 15.32 -3.07 -5.08
C THR A 288 16.02 -2.51 -6.34
N GLN A 289 17.35 -2.59 -6.44
CA GLN A 289 18.14 -1.93 -7.50
C GLN A 289 17.60 -2.23 -8.92
N GLN A 290 17.39 -3.49 -9.25
CA GLN A 290 16.90 -3.86 -10.59
C GLN A 290 15.52 -3.28 -10.91
N THR A 291 14.61 -3.23 -9.93
CA THR A 291 13.29 -2.64 -10.12
C THR A 291 13.35 -1.13 -10.24
N ARG A 292 14.25 -0.48 -9.53
CA ARG A 292 14.51 0.97 -9.60
C ARG A 292 15.06 1.38 -10.96
N ASP A 293 16.05 0.67 -11.49
CA ASP A 293 16.62 0.94 -12.81
C ASP A 293 15.58 0.87 -13.91
N ARG A 294 14.68 -0.09 -13.84
CA ARG A 294 13.58 -0.23 -14.81
C ARG A 294 12.49 0.83 -14.64
N ARG A 295 12.18 1.24 -13.41
CA ARG A 295 11.28 2.37 -13.19
C ARG A 295 11.86 3.66 -13.77
N ALA A 296 13.19 3.89 -13.58
CA ALA A 296 13.90 5.01 -14.15
C ALA A 296 13.92 4.97 -15.69
N GLU A 297 14.16 3.79 -16.28
CA GLU A 297 14.07 3.59 -17.74
C GLU A 297 12.66 3.90 -18.24
N ALA A 298 11.64 3.32 -17.62
CA ALA A 298 10.25 3.58 -17.98
C ALA A 298 9.90 5.07 -17.92
N ALA A 299 10.33 5.76 -16.88
CA ALA A 299 10.09 7.20 -16.73
C ALA A 299 10.80 8.02 -17.83
N ARG A 300 12.03 7.64 -18.24
CA ARG A 300 12.72 8.27 -19.37
C ARG A 300 11.95 8.07 -20.67
N VAL A 301 11.57 6.84 -20.98
CA VAL A 301 10.82 6.49 -22.20
C VAL A 301 9.50 7.24 -22.24
N TRP A 302 8.77 7.32 -21.12
CA TRP A 302 7.52 8.06 -21.04
C TRP A 302 7.69 9.56 -21.25
N ARG A 303 8.73 10.17 -20.67
CA ARG A 303 9.04 11.59 -20.88
C ARG A 303 9.31 11.91 -22.35
N VAL A 304 10.15 11.13 -23.01
CA VAL A 304 10.44 11.27 -24.42
C VAL A 304 9.17 11.13 -25.26
N PHE A 305 8.39 10.08 -25.03
CA PHE A 305 7.13 9.86 -25.74
C PHE A 305 6.14 11.03 -25.58
N GLU A 306 5.91 11.50 -24.37
CA GLU A 306 4.93 12.57 -24.12
C GLU A 306 5.43 13.93 -24.64
N SER A 307 6.72 14.20 -24.57
CA SER A 307 7.29 15.45 -25.14
C SER A 307 7.16 15.55 -26.66
N LEU A 308 7.17 14.41 -27.36
CA LEU A 308 7.12 14.34 -28.81
C LEU A 308 5.71 14.07 -29.38
N LYS A 309 4.78 13.61 -28.54
CA LYS A 309 3.46 13.12 -28.97
C LYS A 309 2.57 14.19 -29.65
N LYS A 310 2.65 15.45 -29.22
CA LYS A 310 1.72 16.51 -29.60
C LYS A 310 2.37 17.64 -30.40
N LYS A 311 3.62 17.48 -30.84
CA LYS A 311 4.30 18.50 -31.64
C LYS A 311 4.58 18.05 -33.07
N LYS A 312 4.78 19.00 -33.98
CA LYS A 312 5.34 18.73 -35.31
C LYS A 312 6.81 18.33 -35.09
N ARG A 313 7.22 17.17 -35.58
CA ARG A 313 8.52 16.55 -35.35
C ARG A 313 9.42 16.74 -36.60
N THR A 314 10.72 16.84 -36.36
CA THR A 314 11.77 16.65 -37.39
C THR A 314 11.89 15.14 -37.71
N GLU A 315 12.64 14.79 -38.76
CA GLU A 315 12.90 13.38 -39.08
C GLU A 315 13.59 12.63 -37.96
N GLU A 316 14.58 13.25 -37.30
CA GLU A 316 15.27 12.67 -36.12
C GLU A 316 14.32 12.48 -34.94
N GLU A 317 13.46 13.45 -34.68
CA GLU A 317 12.44 13.35 -33.62
C GLU A 317 11.36 12.30 -33.94
N ASP A 318 11.06 12.07 -35.21
CA ASP A 318 10.15 10.97 -35.60
C ASP A 318 10.78 9.60 -35.39
N VAL A 319 12.10 9.45 -35.57
CA VAL A 319 12.82 8.23 -35.20
C VAL A 319 12.72 8.01 -33.69
N LEU A 320 13.11 9.01 -32.89
CA LEU A 320 13.04 8.94 -31.43
C LEU A 320 11.63 8.65 -30.90
N PHE A 321 10.61 9.24 -31.55
CA PHE A 321 9.20 8.97 -31.16
C PHE A 321 8.79 7.52 -31.44
N ARG A 322 9.18 6.96 -32.58
CA ARG A 322 8.90 5.56 -32.94
C ARG A 322 9.58 4.60 -31.96
N GLU A 323 10.86 4.84 -31.66
CA GLU A 323 11.61 4.06 -30.68
C GLU A 323 10.98 4.13 -29.27
N ALA A 324 10.65 5.34 -28.80
CA ALA A 324 9.98 5.52 -27.52
C ALA A 324 8.60 4.85 -27.48
N ARG A 325 7.84 4.89 -28.58
CA ARG A 325 6.55 4.21 -28.71
C ARG A 325 6.69 2.70 -28.65
N GLN A 326 7.66 2.15 -29.38
CA GLN A 326 7.95 0.70 -29.37
C GLN A 326 8.37 0.28 -27.97
N ARG A 327 9.36 0.97 -27.36
CA ARG A 327 9.86 0.65 -26.02
C ARG A 327 8.80 0.76 -24.94
N LYS A 328 7.92 1.76 -25.02
CA LYS A 328 6.73 1.90 -24.18
C LYS A 328 5.79 0.69 -24.29
N SER A 329 5.59 0.16 -25.50
CA SER A 329 4.78 -1.05 -25.73
C SER A 329 5.42 -2.27 -25.10
N GLU A 330 6.73 -2.46 -25.24
CA GLU A 330 7.50 -3.56 -24.65
C GLU A 330 7.45 -3.52 -23.11
N ILE A 331 7.64 -2.33 -22.51
CA ILE A 331 7.53 -2.14 -21.07
C ILE A 331 6.11 -2.48 -20.57
N LYS A 332 5.07 -2.07 -21.31
CA LYS A 332 3.69 -2.45 -20.98
C LYS A 332 3.47 -3.95 -21.07
N ALA A 333 3.88 -4.56 -22.18
CA ALA A 333 3.74 -6.02 -22.40
C ALA A 333 4.45 -6.81 -21.28
N SER A 334 5.63 -6.38 -20.87
CA SER A 334 6.39 -7.00 -19.79
C SER A 334 5.73 -6.85 -18.39
N ARG A 335 4.88 -5.86 -18.18
CA ARG A 335 4.09 -5.72 -16.95
C ARG A 335 2.87 -6.65 -16.93
N ILE A 336 2.33 -6.95 -18.11
CA ILE A 336 1.17 -7.84 -18.28
C ILE A 336 1.63 -9.29 -18.30
N ASN A 337 2.73 -9.59 -19.02
CA ASN A 337 3.31 -10.92 -19.10
C ASN A 337 4.02 -11.28 -17.79
N THR A 338 3.35 -12.05 -16.96
CA THR A 338 3.81 -12.43 -15.62
C THR A 338 5.11 -13.24 -15.65
N VAL A 339 5.30 -14.12 -16.63
CA VAL A 339 6.54 -14.93 -16.79
C VAL A 339 7.73 -14.00 -17.07
N ALA A 340 7.63 -13.11 -18.06
CA ALA A 340 8.67 -12.13 -18.34
C ALA A 340 8.89 -11.16 -17.17
N GLY A 341 7.86 -10.94 -16.37
CA GLY A 341 7.94 -10.17 -15.12
C GLY A 341 8.81 -10.85 -14.07
N LEU A 342 8.66 -12.15 -13.89
CA LEU A 342 9.38 -12.93 -12.88
C LEU A 342 10.87 -13.15 -13.22
N SER A 343 11.26 -13.23 -14.48
CA SER A 343 12.68 -13.34 -14.90
C SER A 343 13.56 -12.19 -14.40
N ARG A 344 12.96 -11.18 -13.81
CA ARG A 344 13.61 -9.97 -13.29
C ARG A 344 14.09 -10.11 -11.85
N TYR A 345 13.62 -11.13 -11.15
CA TYR A 345 13.92 -11.30 -9.75
C TYR A 345 15.08 -12.27 -9.55
N PRO A 346 15.82 -12.18 -8.46
CA PRO A 346 16.90 -13.11 -8.16
C PRO A 346 16.35 -14.51 -7.90
N ALA A 347 17.17 -15.54 -8.15
CA ALA A 347 16.80 -16.92 -7.86
C ALA A 347 16.65 -17.16 -6.34
N THR A 348 17.49 -16.53 -5.52
CA THR A 348 17.42 -16.57 -4.06
C THR A 348 17.74 -15.21 -3.45
N ILE A 349 17.18 -14.94 -2.30
CA ILE A 349 17.43 -13.73 -1.49
C ILE A 349 17.91 -14.08 -0.07
N LEU A 350 17.86 -15.36 0.31
CA LEU A 350 18.35 -15.80 1.61
C LEU A 350 19.87 -15.64 1.72
N PRO A 351 20.42 -15.45 2.94
CA PRO A 351 21.85 -15.49 3.18
C PRO A 351 22.43 -16.82 2.68
N SER A 352 23.67 -16.77 2.18
CA SER A 352 24.44 -18.00 1.96
C SER A 352 24.70 -18.64 3.31
N GLY A 353 24.28 -19.89 3.49
CA GLY A 353 24.52 -20.66 4.71
C GLY A 353 26.03 -20.87 4.97
#